data_912b2937f6a66775bd5403220b1b3e8c
#
_entry.id   912b2937f6a66775bd5403220b1b3e8c
#
_cell.length_a   1.000
_cell.length_b   1.000
_cell.length_c   1.000
_cell.angle_alpha   90.00
_cell.angle_beta   90.00
_cell.angle_gamma   90.00
#
_symmetry.space_group_name_H-M   'P 1'
#
loop_
_entity.id
_entity.type
_entity.pdbx_description
1 polymer ?
#
loop_
_entity_poly.entity_id
_entity_poly.type
_entity_poly.pdbx_seq_one_letter_code
_entity_poly.pdbx_strand_id
1 'polypeptide(L)'
;MRALVLIDGEHHAPVVRDALAALPYEVVGALLVGGTEKLRGDDDHGVPLVESLGAVDADVVVDMSDEPVLGPRERMLWASRALALGLPYVGADFRFDPPPFHEVGVPSLAVIGLGKRVGKTAVAAHVAALLARERRVVVVAMGRGGPPEPEVVAEAPSVQELVALARSGRHAASDHLEIAALTGVPTVGCRRAGGGLAGATLDSNVLEGVRAAAALEPELLVFDGSGAALPPVAADARILVANGSHDVGAGLNAYRVLLADLVVDTGGADLEAIRRLADAPVVGAELRLEPAQPLAGRRTAVFTTGAAPTEHLDAEIVHVSRNLARRELLREELATVDADVYLVELKAAAIDVVAEAALARGAELVLARNAVVSDELDERVLELARTGVEA
;
A
#
# COMPACT_ATOMS: atom_id res chain seq x y z
N MET A 1 -13.70 27.44 -13.78
CA MET A 1 -13.20 26.54 -12.75
C MET A 1 -13.32 27.26 -11.43
N ARG A 2 -14.05 26.66 -10.47
CA ARG A 2 -14.35 27.23 -9.15
C ARG A 2 -13.22 26.89 -8.17
N ALA A 3 -12.70 27.89 -7.45
CA ALA A 3 -11.58 27.71 -6.55
C ALA A 3 -11.95 28.02 -5.10
N LEU A 4 -11.57 27.12 -4.20
CA LEU A 4 -11.41 27.43 -2.79
C LEU A 4 -9.96 27.82 -2.54
N VAL A 5 -9.73 28.95 -1.88
CA VAL A 5 -8.38 29.50 -1.70
C VAL A 5 -7.97 29.39 -0.23
N LEU A 6 -6.79 28.84 0.04
CA LEU A 6 -6.16 28.89 1.36
C LEU A 6 -5.46 30.25 1.49
N ILE A 7 -5.77 30.97 2.54
CA ILE A 7 -5.18 32.27 2.89
C ILE A 7 -4.61 32.23 4.31
N ASP A 8 -3.65 33.09 4.59
CA ASP A 8 -3.11 33.27 5.93
C ASP A 8 -3.40 34.67 6.50
N GLY A 9 -3.26 34.82 7.79
CA GLY A 9 -3.46 36.07 8.51
C GLY A 9 -2.20 36.95 8.61
N GLU A 10 -1.14 36.64 7.84
CA GLU A 10 0.07 37.47 7.74
C GLU A 10 0.02 38.47 6.58
N HIS A 11 -1.01 38.38 5.74
CA HIS A 11 -1.30 39.34 4.69
C HIS A 11 -2.43 40.31 5.11
N HIS A 12 -2.32 41.59 4.69
CA HIS A 12 -3.43 42.53 4.89
C HIS A 12 -4.61 42.19 3.97
N ALA A 13 -5.83 42.22 4.50
CA ALA A 13 -7.05 41.85 3.78
C ALA A 13 -7.23 42.53 2.41
N PRO A 14 -6.92 43.84 2.20
CA PRO A 14 -6.97 44.45 0.86
C PRO A 14 -6.02 43.80 -0.17
N VAL A 15 -4.84 43.35 0.30
CA VAL A 15 -3.85 42.70 -0.61
C VAL A 15 -4.38 41.31 -0.99
N VAL A 16 -4.93 40.57 -0.03
CA VAL A 16 -5.57 39.26 -0.27
C VAL A 16 -6.73 39.42 -1.23
N ARG A 17 -7.64 40.38 -1.00
CA ARG A 17 -8.79 40.63 -1.87
C ARG A 17 -8.39 40.94 -3.30
N ASP A 18 -7.40 41.82 -3.49
CA ASP A 18 -6.91 42.17 -4.83
C ASP A 18 -6.25 40.97 -5.54
N ALA A 19 -5.52 40.15 -4.79
CA ALA A 19 -4.92 38.91 -5.29
C ALA A 19 -5.99 37.87 -5.66
N LEU A 20 -7.02 37.65 -4.82
CA LEU A 20 -8.15 36.76 -5.12
C LEU A 20 -8.87 37.18 -6.40
N ALA A 21 -9.10 38.49 -6.57
CA ALA A 21 -9.74 39.02 -7.77
C ALA A 21 -8.88 38.89 -9.06
N ALA A 22 -7.56 38.76 -8.93
CA ALA A 22 -6.62 38.57 -10.04
C ALA A 22 -6.41 37.12 -10.44
N LEU A 23 -6.87 36.13 -9.63
CA LEU A 23 -6.74 34.72 -9.94
C LEU A 23 -7.53 34.34 -11.21
N PRO A 24 -7.03 33.39 -12.03
CA PRO A 24 -7.74 32.93 -13.23
C PRO A 24 -8.87 31.94 -12.90
N TYR A 25 -9.49 32.08 -11.72
CA TYR A 25 -10.52 31.21 -11.18
C TYR A 25 -11.73 32.04 -10.70
N GLU A 26 -12.90 31.42 -10.69
CA GLU A 26 -14.03 31.90 -9.91
C GLU A 26 -13.82 31.51 -8.43
N VAL A 27 -13.40 32.44 -7.60
CA VAL A 27 -13.17 32.18 -6.18
C VAL A 27 -14.49 32.09 -5.44
N VAL A 28 -14.83 30.90 -4.93
CA VAL A 28 -16.11 30.61 -4.26
C VAL A 28 -16.04 30.69 -2.73
N GLY A 29 -14.84 30.76 -2.17
CA GLY A 29 -14.58 30.92 -0.75
C GLY A 29 -13.10 30.95 -0.42
N ALA A 30 -12.78 31.40 0.78
CA ALA A 30 -11.43 31.36 1.31
C ALA A 30 -11.41 30.66 2.69
N LEU A 31 -10.35 29.90 2.96
CA LEU A 31 -10.11 29.22 4.23
C LEU A 31 -8.86 29.79 4.89
N LEU A 32 -9.02 30.33 6.08
CA LEU A 32 -7.90 30.85 6.86
C LEU A 32 -7.14 29.64 7.51
N VAL A 33 -5.87 29.44 7.10
CA VAL A 33 -5.07 28.28 7.53
C VAL A 33 -4.15 28.58 8.72
N GLY A 34 -4.04 29.82 9.16
CA GLY A 34 -3.23 30.26 10.31
C GLY A 34 -2.71 31.66 10.14
N GLY A 35 -1.83 32.07 11.07
CA GLY A 35 -1.35 33.43 11.14
C GLY A 35 -2.43 34.39 11.67
N THR A 36 -2.04 35.38 12.46
CA THR A 36 -3.00 36.34 13.05
C THR A 36 -2.45 37.75 13.11
N GLU A 37 -1.21 37.94 12.67
CA GLU A 37 -0.49 39.24 12.88
C GLU A 37 -1.18 40.43 12.19
N LYS A 38 -1.78 40.22 11.03
CA LYS A 38 -2.42 41.27 10.23
C LYS A 38 -3.95 41.24 10.30
N LEU A 39 -4.56 40.28 11.03
CA LEU A 39 -6.01 40.21 11.18
C LEU A 39 -6.54 41.28 12.12
N ARG A 40 -7.63 41.93 11.75
CA ARG A 40 -8.29 42.98 12.54
C ARG A 40 -9.71 42.64 13.00
N GLY A 41 -10.21 41.45 12.66
CA GLY A 41 -11.50 40.91 13.11
C GLY A 41 -12.72 41.32 12.27
N ASP A 42 -12.64 42.41 11.54
CA ASP A 42 -13.65 42.92 10.60
C ASP A 42 -13.14 42.96 9.15
N ASP A 43 -12.14 42.13 8.86
CA ASP A 43 -11.47 42.09 7.56
C ASP A 43 -12.39 41.57 6.45
N ASP A 44 -12.55 42.38 5.38
CA ASP A 44 -13.26 41.99 4.17
C ASP A 44 -12.26 41.47 3.13
N HIS A 45 -12.29 40.17 2.88
CA HIS A 45 -11.50 39.50 1.86
C HIS A 45 -12.19 39.44 0.48
N GLY A 46 -13.41 39.99 0.36
CA GLY A 46 -14.21 40.03 -0.88
C GLY A 46 -14.85 38.71 -1.25
N VAL A 47 -14.66 37.66 -0.46
CA VAL A 47 -15.25 36.31 -0.61
C VAL A 47 -15.61 35.75 0.76
N PRO A 48 -16.58 34.81 0.82
CA PRO A 48 -16.92 34.16 2.10
C PRO A 48 -15.73 33.41 2.69
N LEU A 49 -15.52 33.57 4.02
CA LEU A 49 -14.62 32.70 4.75
C LEU A 49 -15.36 31.43 5.13
N VAL A 50 -14.71 30.27 4.94
CA VAL A 50 -15.23 28.93 5.22
C VAL A 50 -14.37 28.21 6.25
N GLU A 51 -14.95 27.21 6.92
CA GLU A 51 -14.28 26.48 8.00
C GLU A 51 -13.61 25.18 7.56
N SER A 52 -13.90 24.69 6.33
CA SER A 52 -13.33 23.44 5.83
C SER A 52 -13.27 23.41 4.29
N LEU A 53 -12.44 22.51 3.75
CA LEU A 53 -12.31 22.30 2.29
C LEU A 53 -13.63 21.84 1.63
N GLY A 54 -14.46 21.10 2.35
CA GLY A 54 -15.73 20.58 1.83
C GLY A 54 -16.93 21.52 2.04
N ALA A 55 -16.72 22.74 2.57
CA ALA A 55 -17.81 23.66 2.87
C ALA A 55 -18.44 24.31 1.63
N VAL A 56 -17.73 24.30 0.50
CA VAL A 56 -18.16 24.86 -0.79
C VAL A 56 -17.86 23.88 -1.90
N ASP A 57 -18.68 23.92 -2.94
CA ASP A 57 -18.42 23.14 -4.15
C ASP A 57 -17.34 23.84 -5.00
N ALA A 58 -16.17 23.23 -5.07
CA ALA A 58 -14.98 23.74 -5.76
C ALA A 58 -14.39 22.69 -6.70
N ASP A 59 -13.68 23.13 -7.74
CA ASP A 59 -12.97 22.27 -8.69
C ASP A 59 -11.46 22.18 -8.38
N VAL A 60 -10.95 23.08 -7.53
CA VAL A 60 -9.53 23.20 -7.19
C VAL A 60 -9.34 23.92 -5.86
N VAL A 61 -8.31 23.50 -5.10
CA VAL A 61 -7.80 24.25 -3.94
C VAL A 61 -6.55 25.00 -4.35
N VAL A 62 -6.54 26.33 -4.14
CA VAL A 62 -5.39 27.21 -4.44
C VAL A 62 -4.75 27.63 -3.12
N ASP A 63 -3.47 27.37 -2.97
CA ASP A 63 -2.68 27.78 -1.81
C ASP A 63 -2.04 29.14 -2.07
N MET A 64 -2.51 30.17 -1.35
CA MET A 64 -1.95 31.51 -1.32
C MET A 64 -1.25 31.83 0.01
N SER A 65 -1.04 30.82 0.86
CA SER A 65 -0.37 31.01 2.15
C SER A 65 1.15 31.19 1.95
N ASP A 66 1.75 31.87 2.92
CA ASP A 66 3.20 32.06 2.98
C ASP A 66 3.86 31.28 4.13
N GLU A 67 5.17 31.11 4.07
CA GLU A 67 5.96 30.76 5.23
C GLU A 67 6.11 31.99 6.16
N PRO A 68 6.11 31.79 7.49
CA PRO A 68 6.18 30.52 8.19
C PRO A 68 4.82 29.89 8.54
N VAL A 69 3.70 30.41 8.04
CA VAL A 69 2.36 29.93 8.39
C VAL A 69 2.14 28.49 7.93
N LEU A 70 2.41 28.20 6.64
CA LEU A 70 2.43 26.84 6.12
C LEU A 70 3.82 26.49 5.59
N GLY A 71 4.57 25.71 6.36
CA GLY A 71 5.79 25.06 5.90
C GLY A 71 5.53 23.88 4.95
N PRO A 72 6.58 23.24 4.40
CA PRO A 72 6.42 22.15 3.45
C PRO A 72 5.60 20.97 4.00
N ARG A 73 5.70 20.66 5.29
CA ARG A 73 4.95 19.56 5.93
C ARG A 73 3.46 19.85 6.01
N GLU A 74 3.10 21.05 6.45
CA GLU A 74 1.73 21.52 6.57
C GLU A 74 1.06 21.63 5.20
N ARG A 75 1.79 22.12 4.19
CA ARG A 75 1.31 22.15 2.79
C ARG A 75 1.00 20.77 2.26
N MET A 76 1.85 19.75 2.54
CA MET A 76 1.58 18.36 2.15
C MET A 76 0.35 17.79 2.86
N LEU A 77 0.06 18.22 4.07
CA LEU A 77 -1.16 17.82 4.78
C LEU A 77 -2.40 18.43 4.13
N TRP A 78 -2.36 19.73 3.79
CA TRP A 78 -3.48 20.38 3.07
C TRP A 78 -3.67 19.78 1.67
N ALA A 79 -2.58 19.52 0.94
CA ALA A 79 -2.62 18.81 -0.32
C ALA A 79 -3.28 17.42 -0.15
N SER A 80 -2.89 16.65 0.87
CA SER A 80 -3.48 15.34 1.15
C SER A 80 -4.98 15.41 1.38
N ARG A 81 -5.45 16.41 2.12
CA ARG A 81 -6.89 16.65 2.37
C ARG A 81 -7.63 17.05 1.09
N ALA A 82 -7.05 17.96 0.28
CA ALA A 82 -7.64 18.34 -1.00
C ALA A 82 -7.77 17.14 -1.95
N LEU A 83 -6.69 16.36 -2.10
CA LEU A 83 -6.68 15.16 -2.94
C LEU A 83 -7.69 14.10 -2.47
N ALA A 84 -7.90 13.96 -1.16
CA ALA A 84 -8.89 13.03 -0.61
C ALA A 84 -10.34 13.42 -0.95
N LEU A 85 -10.57 14.71 -1.21
CA LEU A 85 -11.84 15.23 -1.74
C LEU A 85 -11.91 15.20 -3.27
N GLY A 86 -10.92 14.64 -3.94
CA GLY A 86 -10.84 14.65 -5.40
C GLY A 86 -10.43 15.97 -6.02
N LEU A 87 -9.94 16.94 -5.20
CA LEU A 87 -9.59 18.28 -5.65
C LEU A 87 -8.08 18.40 -5.92
N PRO A 88 -7.66 18.92 -7.06
CA PRO A 88 -6.29 19.37 -7.27
C PRO A 88 -5.88 20.42 -6.24
N TYR A 89 -4.60 20.39 -5.83
CA TYR A 89 -4.00 21.35 -4.92
C TYR A 89 -2.89 22.10 -5.64
N VAL A 90 -3.01 23.42 -5.75
CA VAL A 90 -2.18 24.27 -6.59
C VAL A 90 -1.61 25.43 -5.80
N GLY A 91 -0.31 25.65 -5.87
CA GLY A 91 0.36 26.88 -5.39
C GLY A 91 1.03 27.63 -6.52
N ALA A 92 1.84 28.62 -6.19
CA ALA A 92 2.50 29.47 -7.15
C ALA A 92 3.47 28.71 -8.08
N ASP A 93 4.12 27.65 -7.57
CA ASP A 93 5.18 26.90 -8.25
C ASP A 93 5.02 25.36 -8.15
N PHE A 94 3.86 24.88 -7.68
CA PHE A 94 3.56 23.45 -7.57
C PHE A 94 2.10 23.14 -7.92
N ARG A 95 1.87 21.88 -8.29
CA ARG A 95 0.54 21.31 -8.50
C ARG A 95 0.54 19.82 -8.14
N PHE A 96 -0.46 19.39 -7.38
CA PHE A 96 -0.79 17.98 -7.13
C PHE A 96 -2.19 17.71 -7.65
N ASP A 97 -2.32 16.67 -8.48
CA ASP A 97 -3.60 16.17 -8.97
C ASP A 97 -3.95 14.87 -8.27
N PRO A 98 -5.24 14.60 -8.00
CA PRO A 98 -5.68 13.31 -7.49
C PRO A 98 -5.27 12.19 -8.46
N PRO A 99 -4.78 11.03 -7.96
CA PRO A 99 -4.58 9.85 -8.80
C PRO A 99 -5.89 9.45 -9.50
N PRO A 100 -5.86 9.09 -10.78
CA PRO A 100 -7.06 8.58 -11.45
C PRO A 100 -7.43 7.21 -10.88
N PHE A 101 -8.70 7.02 -10.49
CA PHE A 101 -9.27 5.74 -10.12
C PHE A 101 -10.35 5.36 -11.12
N HIS A 102 -10.32 4.09 -11.57
CA HIS A 102 -11.23 3.56 -12.58
C HIS A 102 -12.16 2.52 -11.95
N GLU A 103 -13.44 2.58 -12.30
CA GLU A 103 -14.45 1.59 -11.89
C GLU A 103 -14.09 0.21 -12.45
N VAL A 104 -14.30 -0.82 -11.63
CA VAL A 104 -13.96 -2.20 -11.99
C VAL A 104 -15.17 -3.11 -12.16
N GLY A 105 -16.36 -2.68 -11.76
CA GLY A 105 -17.62 -3.38 -11.98
C GLY A 105 -17.81 -4.71 -11.24
N VAL A 106 -16.92 -5.00 -10.29
CA VAL A 106 -16.96 -6.16 -9.39
C VAL A 106 -16.62 -5.65 -7.99
N PRO A 107 -17.31 -6.11 -6.93
CA PRO A 107 -16.97 -5.74 -5.56
C PRO A 107 -15.47 -5.92 -5.30
N SER A 108 -14.86 -4.95 -4.59
CA SER A 108 -13.41 -4.91 -4.52
C SER A 108 -12.85 -4.30 -3.23
N LEU A 109 -11.76 -4.89 -2.74
CA LEU A 109 -10.97 -4.37 -1.65
C LEU A 109 -9.54 -4.09 -2.13
N ALA A 110 -8.96 -2.96 -1.75
CA ALA A 110 -7.55 -2.66 -2.04
C ALA A 110 -6.72 -2.65 -0.76
N VAL A 111 -5.66 -3.45 -0.72
CA VAL A 111 -4.65 -3.40 0.33
C VAL A 111 -3.53 -2.46 -0.12
N ILE A 112 -3.40 -1.34 0.55
CA ILE A 112 -2.43 -0.28 0.25
C ILE A 112 -1.43 -0.12 1.40
N GLY A 113 -0.34 0.58 1.20
CA GLY A 113 0.68 0.75 2.24
C GLY A 113 1.26 2.16 2.27
N LEU A 114 1.72 2.59 3.44
CA LEU A 114 2.49 3.84 3.55
C LEU A 114 3.82 3.78 2.80
N GLY A 115 4.36 2.56 2.58
CA GLY A 115 5.62 2.40 1.90
C GLY A 115 6.00 0.94 1.68
N LYS A 116 7.31 0.70 1.54
CA LYS A 116 7.87 -0.64 1.43
C LYS A 116 8.03 -1.29 2.80
N ARG A 117 7.95 -2.63 2.85
CA ARG A 117 8.23 -3.43 4.05
C ARG A 117 7.29 -3.15 5.23
N VAL A 118 6.09 -2.72 4.94
CA VAL A 118 5.01 -2.58 5.93
C VAL A 118 4.19 -3.86 6.14
N GLY A 119 4.54 -4.97 5.50
CA GLY A 119 3.78 -6.22 5.61
C GLY A 119 2.58 -6.33 4.66
N LYS A 120 2.43 -5.42 3.72
CA LYS A 120 1.26 -5.29 2.84
C LYS A 120 0.89 -6.59 2.11
N THR A 121 1.85 -7.28 1.44
CA THR A 121 1.59 -8.53 0.72
C THR A 121 1.12 -9.66 1.66
N ALA A 122 1.64 -9.71 2.90
CA ALA A 122 1.16 -10.66 3.90
C ALA A 122 -0.30 -10.37 4.29
N VAL A 123 -0.64 -9.10 4.52
CA VAL A 123 -2.03 -8.69 4.82
C VAL A 123 -2.94 -8.95 3.61
N ALA A 124 -2.51 -8.65 2.38
CA ALA A 124 -3.29 -8.93 1.17
C ALA A 124 -3.54 -10.45 0.98
N ALA A 125 -2.53 -11.27 1.21
CA ALA A 125 -2.66 -12.73 1.18
C ALA A 125 -3.63 -13.25 2.26
N HIS A 126 -3.53 -12.72 3.48
CA HIS A 126 -4.43 -13.06 4.58
C HIS A 126 -5.88 -12.68 4.26
N VAL A 127 -6.13 -11.45 3.81
CA VAL A 127 -7.44 -10.95 3.40
C VAL A 127 -8.03 -11.82 2.29
N ALA A 128 -7.25 -12.12 1.25
CA ALA A 128 -7.69 -12.95 0.15
C ALA A 128 -8.05 -14.38 0.61
N ALA A 129 -7.18 -15.01 1.40
CA ALA A 129 -7.43 -16.36 1.94
C ALA A 129 -8.64 -16.42 2.89
N LEU A 130 -8.85 -15.38 3.71
CA LEU A 130 -10.02 -15.29 4.60
C LEU A 130 -11.31 -15.22 3.78
N LEU A 131 -11.38 -14.32 2.81
CA LEU A 131 -12.58 -14.09 2.00
C LEU A 131 -12.85 -15.24 1.02
N ALA A 132 -11.81 -15.92 0.55
CA ALA A 132 -11.92 -17.08 -0.33
C ALA A 132 -12.60 -18.31 0.32
N ARG A 133 -12.80 -18.31 1.65
CA ARG A 133 -13.54 -19.37 2.35
C ARG A 133 -15.04 -19.37 2.01
N GLU A 134 -15.58 -18.22 1.60
CA GLU A 134 -17.02 -18.03 1.38
C GLU A 134 -17.36 -17.49 -0.01
N ARG A 135 -16.38 -16.96 -0.77
CA ARG A 135 -16.59 -16.29 -2.06
C ARG A 135 -15.51 -16.68 -3.07
N ARG A 136 -15.83 -16.57 -4.36
CA ARG A 136 -14.81 -16.66 -5.42
C ARG A 136 -14.00 -15.37 -5.44
N VAL A 137 -12.83 -15.39 -4.82
CA VAL A 137 -11.90 -14.27 -4.77
C VAL A 137 -10.85 -14.43 -5.86
N VAL A 138 -10.51 -13.33 -6.53
CA VAL A 138 -9.32 -13.24 -7.37
C VAL A 138 -8.48 -12.05 -6.89
N VAL A 139 -7.17 -12.27 -6.74
CA VAL A 139 -6.24 -11.20 -6.38
C VAL A 139 -5.66 -10.58 -7.64
N VAL A 140 -5.59 -9.25 -7.70
CA VAL A 140 -4.85 -8.51 -8.73
C VAL A 140 -3.65 -7.85 -8.05
N ALA A 141 -2.46 -8.38 -8.28
CA ALA A 141 -1.24 -7.94 -7.62
C ALA A 141 -0.43 -7.01 -8.52
N MET A 142 -0.23 -5.78 -8.09
CA MET A 142 0.55 -4.77 -8.80
C MET A 142 2.00 -4.76 -8.31
N GLY A 143 2.93 -5.29 -9.10
CA GLY A 143 4.35 -5.41 -8.75
C GLY A 143 5.29 -4.53 -9.59
N ARG A 144 6.47 -4.18 -9.05
CA ARG A 144 7.54 -3.52 -9.84
C ARG A 144 8.24 -4.47 -10.80
N GLY A 145 8.24 -5.77 -10.47
CA GLY A 145 8.79 -6.85 -11.29
C GLY A 145 7.69 -7.72 -11.90
N GLY A 146 6.49 -7.19 -12.01
CA GLY A 146 5.37 -7.89 -12.62
C GLY A 146 5.56 -8.13 -14.12
N PRO A 147 4.75 -9.04 -14.69
CA PRO A 147 4.86 -9.44 -16.09
C PRO A 147 4.47 -8.30 -17.06
N PRO A 148 5.02 -8.29 -18.30
CA PRO A 148 4.71 -7.28 -19.30
C PRO A 148 3.23 -7.27 -19.72
N GLU A 149 2.61 -8.44 -19.75
CA GLU A 149 1.18 -8.65 -19.91
C GLU A 149 0.63 -9.29 -18.64
N PRO A 150 -0.65 -9.07 -18.25
CA PRO A 150 -1.23 -9.68 -17.07
C PRO A 150 -1.10 -11.21 -17.12
N GLU A 151 -0.56 -11.80 -16.05
CA GLU A 151 -0.35 -13.23 -15.91
C GLU A 151 -1.34 -13.83 -14.92
N VAL A 152 -2.19 -14.73 -15.41
CA VAL A 152 -3.15 -15.46 -14.57
C VAL A 152 -2.48 -16.69 -13.98
N VAL A 153 -2.48 -16.79 -12.65
CA VAL A 153 -2.04 -17.95 -11.87
C VAL A 153 -3.28 -18.50 -11.18
N ALA A 154 -3.92 -19.48 -11.82
CA ALA A 154 -5.19 -20.04 -11.35
C ALA A 154 -5.02 -21.06 -10.22
N GLU A 155 -3.86 -21.72 -10.12
CA GLU A 155 -3.54 -22.72 -9.12
C GLU A 155 -2.22 -22.40 -8.43
N ALA A 156 -2.04 -22.86 -7.21
CA ALA A 156 -0.81 -22.64 -6.45
C ALA A 156 0.40 -23.27 -7.17
N PRO A 157 1.41 -22.48 -7.58
CA PRO A 157 2.59 -23.04 -8.23
C PRO A 157 3.42 -23.85 -7.25
N SER A 158 3.88 -25.02 -7.68
CA SER A 158 4.83 -25.84 -6.94
C SER A 158 6.23 -25.20 -6.93
N VAL A 159 7.08 -25.62 -5.99
CA VAL A 159 8.50 -25.19 -5.96
C VAL A 159 9.20 -25.53 -7.27
N GLN A 160 8.93 -26.70 -7.86
CA GLN A 160 9.52 -27.14 -9.12
C GLN A 160 9.13 -26.24 -10.29
N GLU A 161 7.88 -25.80 -10.35
CA GLU A 161 7.41 -24.86 -11.37
C GLU A 161 8.05 -23.47 -11.19
N LEU A 162 8.17 -22.98 -9.94
CA LEU A 162 8.87 -21.73 -9.65
C LEU A 162 10.35 -21.80 -10.05
N VAL A 163 11.03 -22.91 -9.78
CA VAL A 163 12.42 -23.13 -10.22
C VAL A 163 12.53 -23.19 -11.75
N ALA A 164 11.61 -23.89 -12.43
CA ALA A 164 11.58 -23.91 -13.88
C ALA A 164 11.35 -22.50 -14.46
N LEU A 165 10.48 -21.70 -13.83
CA LEU A 165 10.25 -20.31 -14.19
C LEU A 165 11.52 -19.46 -14.04
N ALA A 166 12.23 -19.57 -12.90
CA ALA A 166 13.48 -18.86 -12.67
C ALA A 166 14.56 -19.25 -13.70
N ARG A 167 14.69 -20.54 -14.02
CA ARG A 167 15.62 -21.06 -15.03
C ARG A 167 15.32 -20.56 -16.44
N SER A 168 14.07 -20.24 -16.74
CA SER A 168 13.68 -19.59 -18.00
C SER A 168 14.02 -18.09 -18.06
N GLY A 169 14.62 -17.52 -16.99
CA GLY A 169 14.98 -16.11 -16.89
C GLY A 169 13.83 -15.21 -16.42
N ARG A 170 12.70 -15.78 -16.00
CA ARG A 170 11.55 -15.04 -15.46
C ARG A 170 11.69 -14.83 -13.96
N HIS A 171 11.02 -13.80 -13.43
CA HIS A 171 11.04 -13.50 -11.99
C HIS A 171 10.06 -14.40 -11.23
N ALA A 172 10.58 -15.40 -10.51
CA ALA A 172 9.79 -16.43 -9.84
C ALA A 172 9.39 -16.08 -8.37
N ALA A 173 9.79 -14.92 -7.87
CA ALA A 173 9.46 -14.46 -6.52
C ALA A 173 8.73 -13.10 -6.53
N SER A 174 7.78 -12.94 -7.45
CA SER A 174 6.92 -11.76 -7.55
C SER A 174 5.72 -11.88 -6.61
N ASP A 175 5.13 -10.75 -6.23
CA ASP A 175 4.04 -10.69 -5.25
C ASP A 175 2.86 -11.61 -5.62
N HIS A 176 2.48 -11.69 -6.92
CA HIS A 176 1.39 -12.54 -7.35
C HIS A 176 1.70 -14.04 -7.24
N LEU A 177 2.94 -14.46 -7.55
CA LEU A 177 3.36 -15.85 -7.36
C LEU A 177 3.45 -16.22 -5.87
N GLU A 178 3.92 -15.28 -5.02
CA GLU A 178 3.93 -15.45 -3.57
C GLU A 178 2.50 -15.68 -3.04
N ILE A 179 1.55 -14.82 -3.39
CA ILE A 179 0.16 -14.94 -2.95
C ILE A 179 -0.46 -16.25 -3.43
N ALA A 180 -0.35 -16.57 -4.72
CA ALA A 180 -0.88 -17.80 -5.27
C ALA A 180 -0.28 -19.05 -4.61
N ALA A 181 1.05 -19.11 -4.45
CA ALA A 181 1.75 -20.26 -3.86
C ALA A 181 1.40 -20.49 -2.38
N LEU A 182 1.17 -19.41 -1.62
CA LEU A 182 0.93 -19.50 -0.18
C LEU A 182 -0.55 -19.58 0.21
N THR A 183 -1.46 -19.17 -0.67
CA THR A 183 -2.90 -19.13 -0.37
C THR A 183 -3.74 -20.08 -1.22
N GLY A 184 -3.28 -20.43 -2.40
CA GLY A 184 -4.07 -21.15 -3.40
C GLY A 184 -5.17 -20.29 -4.05
N VAL A 185 -5.27 -18.99 -3.72
CA VAL A 185 -6.24 -18.08 -4.32
C VAL A 185 -5.78 -17.71 -5.72
N PRO A 186 -6.64 -17.77 -6.76
CA PRO A 186 -6.31 -17.32 -8.10
C PRO A 186 -5.81 -15.87 -8.10
N THR A 187 -4.70 -15.63 -8.75
CA THR A 187 -4.02 -14.32 -8.72
C THR A 187 -3.63 -13.88 -10.12
N VAL A 188 -3.83 -12.61 -10.44
CA VAL A 188 -3.39 -11.98 -11.67
C VAL A 188 -2.21 -11.06 -11.38
N GLY A 189 -1.05 -11.40 -11.94
CA GLY A 189 0.17 -10.61 -11.86
C GLY A 189 0.12 -9.43 -12.81
N CYS A 190 0.35 -8.23 -12.27
CA CYS A 190 0.42 -6.98 -13.01
C CYS A 190 1.72 -6.24 -12.68
N ARG A 191 2.10 -5.33 -13.57
CA ARG A 191 3.28 -4.47 -13.35
C ARG A 191 2.91 -3.01 -13.22
N ARG A 192 3.85 -2.26 -12.67
CA ARG A 192 3.85 -0.81 -12.69
C ARG A 192 5.26 -0.24 -12.82
N ALA A 193 5.37 0.95 -13.40
CA ALA A 193 6.56 1.77 -13.42
C ALA A 193 6.25 3.19 -12.91
N GLY A 194 7.25 3.80 -12.25
CA GLY A 194 7.08 5.09 -11.60
C GLY A 194 6.23 5.00 -10.33
N GLY A 195 6.21 6.10 -9.60
CA GLY A 195 5.39 6.26 -8.39
C GLY A 195 5.44 7.70 -7.93
N GLY A 196 4.31 8.38 -8.01
CA GLY A 196 4.13 9.75 -7.56
C GLY A 196 3.98 9.86 -6.04
N LEU A 197 4.06 11.07 -5.51
CA LEU A 197 3.88 11.35 -4.08
C LEU A 197 2.49 10.93 -3.60
N ALA A 198 1.46 11.16 -4.40
CA ALA A 198 0.08 10.74 -4.12
C ALA A 198 -0.18 9.26 -4.45
N GLY A 199 0.82 8.51 -4.91
CA GLY A 199 0.68 7.08 -5.20
C GLY A 199 0.27 6.76 -6.64
N ALA A 200 0.07 7.73 -7.52
CA ALA A 200 -0.16 7.48 -8.94
C ALA A 200 1.05 6.76 -9.57
N THR A 201 0.82 5.97 -10.61
CA THR A 201 1.86 5.33 -11.41
C THR A 201 1.98 6.02 -12.76
N LEU A 202 3.19 6.04 -13.34
CA LEU A 202 3.38 6.55 -14.70
C LEU A 202 2.92 5.54 -15.75
N ASP A 203 3.11 4.25 -15.48
CA ASP A 203 2.70 3.15 -16.32
C ASP A 203 2.23 1.98 -15.45
N SER A 204 1.15 1.31 -15.86
CA SER A 204 0.61 0.14 -15.17
C SER A 204 -0.34 -0.62 -16.09
N ASN A 205 -0.28 -1.95 -16.05
CA ASN A 205 -1.23 -2.84 -16.75
C ASN A 205 -2.31 -3.42 -15.79
N VAL A 206 -2.57 -2.77 -14.67
CA VAL A 206 -3.58 -3.26 -13.70
C VAL A 206 -4.99 -3.31 -14.29
N LEU A 207 -5.37 -2.35 -15.14
CA LEU A 207 -6.70 -2.35 -15.78
C LEU A 207 -6.85 -3.50 -16.79
N GLU A 208 -5.78 -3.89 -17.49
CA GLU A 208 -5.74 -5.12 -18.27
C GLU A 208 -5.84 -6.35 -17.36
N GLY A 209 -5.19 -6.30 -16.19
CA GLY A 209 -5.28 -7.34 -15.17
C GLY A 209 -6.69 -7.52 -14.61
N VAL A 210 -7.45 -6.43 -14.42
CA VAL A 210 -8.87 -6.48 -14.03
C VAL A 210 -9.69 -7.25 -15.09
N ARG A 211 -9.45 -6.97 -16.39
CA ARG A 211 -10.13 -7.69 -17.48
C ARG A 211 -9.78 -9.18 -17.49
N ALA A 212 -8.52 -9.51 -17.24
CA ALA A 212 -8.07 -10.90 -17.12
C ALA A 212 -8.69 -11.59 -15.89
N ALA A 213 -8.78 -10.90 -14.76
CA ALA A 213 -9.42 -11.40 -13.56
C ALA A 213 -10.93 -11.63 -13.76
N ALA A 214 -11.62 -10.76 -14.49
CA ALA A 214 -13.05 -10.90 -14.80
C ALA A 214 -13.38 -12.20 -15.54
N ALA A 215 -12.45 -12.73 -16.35
CA ALA A 215 -12.62 -14.02 -17.02
C ALA A 215 -12.67 -15.23 -16.06
N LEU A 216 -12.27 -15.05 -14.80
CA LEU A 216 -12.38 -16.05 -13.73
C LEU A 216 -13.68 -15.94 -12.94
N GLU A 217 -14.59 -15.04 -13.36
CA GLU A 217 -15.91 -14.79 -12.75
C GLU A 217 -15.84 -14.57 -11.22
N PRO A 218 -14.99 -13.63 -10.72
CA PRO A 218 -14.87 -13.38 -9.30
C PRO A 218 -16.16 -12.77 -8.73
N GLU A 219 -16.48 -13.11 -7.48
CA GLU A 219 -17.47 -12.42 -6.67
C GLU A 219 -16.87 -11.25 -5.90
N LEU A 220 -15.51 -11.25 -5.77
CA LEU A 220 -14.76 -10.20 -5.12
C LEU A 220 -13.33 -10.13 -5.69
N LEU A 221 -12.87 -8.92 -5.96
CA LEU A 221 -11.46 -8.64 -6.27
C LEU A 221 -10.72 -8.13 -5.04
N VAL A 222 -9.50 -8.61 -4.82
CA VAL A 222 -8.56 -8.06 -3.83
C VAL A 222 -7.37 -7.49 -4.58
N PHE A 223 -7.13 -6.19 -4.45
CA PHE A 223 -5.97 -5.54 -5.04
C PHE A 223 -4.81 -5.48 -4.06
N ASP A 224 -3.65 -6.04 -4.42
CA ASP A 224 -2.39 -5.82 -3.70
C ASP A 224 -1.62 -4.68 -4.36
N GLY A 225 -1.53 -3.52 -3.69
CA GLY A 225 -0.78 -2.35 -4.13
C GLY A 225 0.73 -2.58 -4.12
N SER A 226 1.54 -1.59 -4.47
CA SER A 226 3.00 -1.75 -4.58
C SER A 226 3.81 -0.66 -3.86
N GLY A 227 4.31 -0.97 -2.68
CA GLY A 227 4.95 0.02 -1.81
C GLY A 227 3.94 1.11 -1.43
N ALA A 228 4.24 2.38 -1.75
CA ALA A 228 3.33 3.50 -1.56
C ALA A 228 2.46 3.82 -2.80
N ALA A 229 2.62 3.09 -3.91
CA ALA A 229 1.78 3.28 -5.09
C ALA A 229 0.41 2.61 -4.90
N LEU A 230 -0.62 3.30 -5.35
CA LEU A 230 -2.01 2.88 -5.28
C LEU A 230 -2.40 2.14 -6.57
N PRO A 231 -3.18 1.06 -6.49
CA PRO A 231 -3.84 0.51 -7.68
C PRO A 231 -4.75 1.59 -8.31
N PRO A 232 -4.74 1.75 -9.64
CA PRO A 232 -5.52 2.80 -10.31
C PRO A 232 -7.01 2.40 -10.43
N VAL A 233 -7.60 1.92 -9.35
CA VAL A 233 -8.98 1.41 -9.31
C VAL A 233 -9.79 2.08 -8.20
N ALA A 234 -11.06 2.33 -8.48
CA ALA A 234 -12.04 2.79 -7.51
C ALA A 234 -12.53 1.58 -6.68
N ALA A 235 -11.66 1.11 -5.75
CA ALA A 235 -12.02 0.02 -4.86
C ALA A 235 -13.09 0.48 -3.86
N ASP A 236 -14.07 -0.40 -3.55
CA ASP A 236 -15.17 -0.12 -2.63
C ASP A 236 -14.69 0.11 -1.19
N ALA A 237 -13.59 -0.55 -0.80
CA ALA A 237 -12.90 -0.24 0.45
C ALA A 237 -11.38 -0.41 0.34
N ARG A 238 -10.65 0.29 1.22
CA ARG A 238 -9.19 0.30 1.27
C ARG A 238 -8.67 -0.03 2.66
N ILE A 239 -7.80 -1.03 2.72
CA ILE A 239 -7.08 -1.43 3.93
C ILE A 239 -5.67 -0.85 3.84
N LEU A 240 -5.34 0.08 4.71
CA LEU A 240 -3.99 0.66 4.80
C LEU A 240 -3.12 -0.15 5.75
N VAL A 241 -1.98 -0.61 5.28
CA VAL A 241 -0.98 -1.25 6.13
C VAL A 241 0.13 -0.24 6.46
N ALA A 242 0.38 -0.07 7.74
CA ALA A 242 1.36 0.88 8.29
C ALA A 242 2.29 0.19 9.31
N ASN A 243 3.45 0.77 9.55
CA ASN A 243 4.34 0.44 10.66
C ASN A 243 5.25 1.63 11.00
N GLY A 244 6.08 1.49 12.03
CA GLY A 244 6.98 2.54 12.52
C GLY A 244 8.12 2.93 11.56
N SER A 245 8.27 2.31 10.41
CA SER A 245 9.33 2.67 9.45
C SER A 245 8.96 3.83 8.52
N HIS A 246 7.72 4.31 8.55
CA HIS A 246 7.22 5.38 7.69
C HIS A 246 6.51 6.47 8.50
N ASP A 247 6.95 7.73 8.33
CA ASP A 247 6.30 8.90 8.90
C ASP A 247 4.99 9.21 8.15
N VAL A 248 3.89 9.23 8.87
CA VAL A 248 2.54 9.55 8.37
C VAL A 248 2.47 10.96 7.76
N GLY A 249 3.20 11.91 8.32
CA GLY A 249 3.22 13.29 7.86
C GLY A 249 4.27 13.59 6.77
N ALA A 250 5.02 12.58 6.30
CA ALA A 250 6.02 12.79 5.26
C ALA A 250 5.38 12.77 3.85
N GLY A 251 5.67 13.77 3.05
CA GLY A 251 5.12 13.91 1.70
C GLY A 251 3.59 13.84 1.73
N LEU A 252 3.01 13.04 0.82
CA LEU A 252 1.56 12.79 0.76
C LEU A 252 1.15 11.46 1.44
N ASN A 253 1.84 11.02 2.48
CA ASN A 253 1.44 9.81 3.22
C ASN A 253 0.09 9.98 3.92
N ALA A 254 -0.22 11.18 4.41
CA ALA A 254 -1.52 11.50 5.00
C ALA A 254 -2.69 11.25 4.03
N TYR A 255 -2.48 11.41 2.72
CA TYR A 255 -3.49 11.09 1.70
C TYR A 255 -3.92 9.62 1.75
N ARG A 256 -2.97 8.69 1.95
CA ARG A 256 -3.27 7.25 2.06
C ARG A 256 -4.06 6.91 3.32
N VAL A 257 -3.79 7.63 4.41
CA VAL A 257 -4.55 7.49 5.66
C VAL A 257 -5.98 7.99 5.47
N LEU A 258 -6.16 9.14 4.79
CA LEU A 258 -7.48 9.70 4.49
C LEU A 258 -8.31 8.84 3.52
N LEU A 259 -7.67 7.99 2.72
CA LEU A 259 -8.36 7.04 1.83
C LEU A 259 -8.71 5.71 2.51
N ALA A 260 -8.22 5.46 3.73
CA ALA A 260 -8.36 4.15 4.37
C ALA A 260 -9.71 4.01 5.08
N ASP A 261 -10.34 2.86 4.89
CA ASP A 261 -11.53 2.41 5.63
C ASP A 261 -11.15 1.55 6.83
N LEU A 262 -9.95 0.96 6.81
CA LEU A 262 -9.33 0.21 7.90
C LEU A 262 -7.81 0.43 7.88
N VAL A 263 -7.21 0.61 9.03
CA VAL A 263 -5.74 0.67 9.19
C VAL A 263 -5.25 -0.54 9.94
N VAL A 264 -4.25 -1.23 9.39
CA VAL A 264 -3.56 -2.36 10.03
C VAL A 264 -2.16 -1.90 10.41
N ASP A 265 -1.89 -1.80 11.72
CA ASP A 265 -0.56 -1.56 12.27
C ASP A 265 0.19 -2.88 12.43
N THR A 266 1.23 -3.09 11.63
CA THR A 266 2.11 -4.26 11.74
C THR A 266 3.30 -4.04 12.68
N GLY A 267 3.26 -2.96 13.46
CA GLY A 267 4.18 -2.67 14.56
C GLY A 267 4.76 -1.25 14.53
N GLY A 268 4.36 -0.45 15.50
CA GLY A 268 4.97 0.84 15.82
C GLY A 268 4.59 2.00 14.92
N ALA A 269 3.49 1.93 14.18
CA ALA A 269 2.96 3.10 13.47
C ALA A 269 2.59 4.23 14.44
N ASP A 270 2.67 5.48 13.98
CA ASP A 270 2.20 6.64 14.76
C ASP A 270 0.65 6.68 14.76
N LEU A 271 0.06 5.90 15.68
CA LEU A 271 -1.39 5.77 15.80
C LEU A 271 -2.07 7.09 16.18
N GLU A 272 -1.37 7.97 16.90
CA GLU A 272 -1.93 9.26 17.27
C GLU A 272 -2.05 10.17 16.03
N ALA A 273 -1.02 10.20 15.19
CA ALA A 273 -1.07 10.93 13.92
C ALA A 273 -2.14 10.37 12.97
N ILE A 274 -2.29 9.04 12.90
CA ILE A 274 -3.32 8.38 12.09
C ILE A 274 -4.72 8.79 12.56
N ARG A 275 -5.02 8.66 13.85
CA ARG A 275 -6.34 9.01 14.42
C ARG A 275 -6.71 10.49 14.34
N ARG A 276 -5.71 11.39 14.26
CA ARG A 276 -5.96 12.82 14.00
C ARG A 276 -6.36 13.10 12.55
N LEU A 277 -6.05 12.21 11.63
CA LEU A 277 -6.34 12.38 10.21
C LEU A 277 -7.64 11.74 9.77
N ALA A 278 -7.96 10.56 10.28
CA ALA A 278 -9.09 9.76 9.84
C ALA A 278 -9.74 9.02 11.01
N ASP A 279 -11.05 8.82 10.91
CA ASP A 279 -11.85 8.03 11.86
C ASP A 279 -11.83 6.53 11.55
N ALA A 280 -11.02 6.09 10.58
CA ALA A 280 -10.90 4.69 10.20
C ALA A 280 -10.45 3.84 11.41
N PRO A 281 -11.08 2.67 11.64
CA PRO A 281 -10.65 1.75 12.68
C PRO A 281 -9.18 1.37 12.52
N VAL A 282 -8.47 1.23 13.64
CA VAL A 282 -7.06 0.81 13.65
C VAL A 282 -6.93 -0.51 14.39
N VAL A 283 -6.39 -1.51 13.72
CA VAL A 283 -6.19 -2.87 14.24
C VAL A 283 -4.71 -3.19 14.28
N GLY A 284 -4.22 -3.71 15.41
CA GLY A 284 -2.86 -4.23 15.52
C GLY A 284 -2.75 -5.63 14.91
N ALA A 285 -1.64 -5.92 14.24
CA ALA A 285 -1.33 -7.23 13.69
C ALA A 285 0.16 -7.55 13.84
N GLU A 286 0.47 -8.76 14.29
CA GLU A 286 1.82 -9.31 14.31
C GLU A 286 2.06 -10.12 13.02
N LEU A 287 3.23 -9.93 12.39
CA LEU A 287 3.68 -10.78 11.30
C LEU A 287 4.58 -11.88 11.85
N ARG A 288 4.14 -13.12 11.74
CA ARG A 288 4.84 -14.29 12.23
C ARG A 288 5.25 -15.20 11.08
N LEU A 289 6.53 -15.60 11.05
CA LEU A 289 7.01 -16.54 10.05
C LEU A 289 6.41 -17.93 10.31
N GLU A 290 5.66 -18.47 9.37
CA GLU A 290 5.09 -19.82 9.45
C GLU A 290 5.50 -20.66 8.23
N PRO A 291 5.90 -21.92 8.42
CA PRO A 291 6.18 -22.82 7.32
C PRO A 291 4.88 -23.28 6.65
N ALA A 292 4.89 -23.37 5.30
CA ALA A 292 3.75 -23.91 4.54
C ALA A 292 3.54 -25.43 4.76
N GLN A 293 4.57 -26.11 5.28
CA GLN A 293 4.54 -27.54 5.61
C GLN A 293 5.24 -27.79 6.95
N PRO A 294 4.86 -28.82 7.73
CA PRO A 294 5.50 -29.11 9.02
C PRO A 294 7.00 -29.36 8.91
N LEU A 295 7.77 -28.78 9.81
CA LEU A 295 9.22 -28.98 9.88
C LEU A 295 9.59 -30.26 10.68
N ALA A 296 8.72 -30.70 11.58
CA ALA A 296 8.82 -31.96 12.32
C ALA A 296 10.15 -32.14 13.08
N GLY A 297 10.63 -31.08 13.74
CA GLY A 297 11.87 -31.10 14.55
C GLY A 297 13.15 -31.26 13.75
N ARG A 298 13.12 -31.16 12.41
CA ARG A 298 14.28 -31.35 11.52
C ARG A 298 15.26 -30.20 11.61
N ARG A 299 16.52 -30.47 11.25
CA ARG A 299 17.59 -29.45 11.11
C ARG A 299 17.22 -28.49 9.99
N THR A 300 16.93 -27.25 10.37
CA THR A 300 16.34 -26.26 9.46
C THR A 300 17.20 -25.01 9.36
N ALA A 301 17.51 -24.59 8.15
CA ALA A 301 18.07 -23.28 7.84
C ALA A 301 16.97 -22.34 7.39
N VAL A 302 16.90 -21.13 7.98
CA VAL A 302 15.85 -20.14 7.73
C VAL A 302 16.44 -18.98 6.90
N PHE A 303 15.73 -18.59 5.84
CA PHE A 303 16.15 -17.50 4.93
C PHE A 303 15.05 -16.46 4.79
N THR A 304 15.34 -15.23 5.23
CA THR A 304 14.39 -14.11 5.28
C THR A 304 15.00 -12.82 4.71
N THR A 305 14.16 -11.84 4.45
CA THR A 305 14.60 -10.49 4.03
C THR A 305 14.87 -9.56 5.20
N GLY A 306 14.49 -9.93 6.42
CA GLY A 306 14.62 -9.13 7.64
C GLY A 306 14.72 -9.97 8.90
N ALA A 307 14.52 -9.35 10.06
CA ALA A 307 14.43 -10.08 11.31
C ALA A 307 13.14 -10.92 11.34
N ALA A 308 13.29 -12.20 11.66
CA ALA A 308 12.16 -13.11 11.88
C ALA A 308 12.45 -13.93 13.14
N PRO A 309 11.63 -13.83 14.18
CA PRO A 309 11.68 -14.75 15.32
C PRO A 309 11.46 -16.18 14.85
N THR A 310 12.22 -17.12 15.41
CA THR A 310 12.20 -18.54 15.02
C THR A 310 11.87 -19.47 16.19
N GLU A 311 11.72 -18.94 17.41
CA GLU A 311 11.53 -19.67 18.65
C GLU A 311 10.23 -20.48 18.69
N HIS A 312 9.26 -20.10 17.88
CA HIS A 312 7.96 -20.79 17.78
C HIS A 312 7.94 -21.91 16.73
N LEU A 313 9.01 -22.05 15.94
CA LEU A 313 9.10 -23.09 14.91
C LEU A 313 9.44 -24.45 15.55
N ASP A 314 8.67 -25.48 15.20
CA ASP A 314 8.98 -26.87 15.57
C ASP A 314 10.13 -27.41 14.70
N ALA A 315 11.35 -26.94 14.96
CA ALA A 315 12.55 -27.29 14.19
C ALA A 315 13.83 -27.09 15.01
N GLU A 316 14.87 -27.86 14.69
CA GLU A 316 16.25 -27.56 15.11
C GLU A 316 16.81 -26.46 14.18
N ILE A 317 16.82 -25.22 14.63
CA ILE A 317 17.32 -24.10 13.82
C ILE A 317 18.85 -24.11 13.82
N VAL A 318 19.45 -24.48 12.70
CA VAL A 318 20.91 -24.58 12.53
C VAL A 318 21.52 -23.32 11.89
N HIS A 319 20.71 -22.53 11.19
CA HIS A 319 21.15 -21.29 10.54
C HIS A 319 19.98 -20.32 10.35
N VAL A 320 20.21 -19.01 10.50
CA VAL A 320 19.26 -17.94 10.18
C VAL A 320 19.96 -16.89 9.34
N SER A 321 19.59 -16.81 8.07
CA SER A 321 20.04 -15.77 7.15
C SER A 321 18.99 -14.65 7.03
N ARG A 322 19.46 -13.40 7.10
CA ARG A 322 18.67 -12.19 6.80
C ARG A 322 19.07 -11.56 5.46
N ASN A 323 19.82 -12.30 4.67
CA ASN A 323 20.47 -11.82 3.45
C ASN A 323 19.72 -12.21 2.16
N LEU A 324 18.47 -12.64 2.24
CA LEU A 324 17.68 -13.07 1.09
C LEU A 324 17.62 -12.00 -0.04
N ALA A 325 17.70 -10.70 0.33
CA ALA A 325 17.80 -9.59 -0.61
C ALA A 325 19.25 -9.22 -1.02
N ARG A 326 20.27 -9.90 -0.50
CA ARG A 326 21.71 -9.62 -0.71
C ARG A 326 22.39 -10.82 -1.35
N ARG A 327 22.24 -10.99 -2.67
CA ARG A 327 22.59 -12.20 -3.41
C ARG A 327 24.01 -12.71 -3.21
N GLU A 328 24.99 -11.83 -3.14
CA GLU A 328 26.41 -12.22 -2.96
C GLU A 328 26.66 -12.82 -1.56
N LEU A 329 26.26 -12.10 -0.51
CA LEU A 329 26.34 -12.59 0.86
C LEU A 329 25.57 -13.89 1.06
N LEU A 330 24.38 -13.98 0.48
CA LEU A 330 23.56 -15.18 0.53
C LEU A 330 24.25 -16.39 -0.10
N ARG A 331 24.94 -16.23 -1.24
CA ARG A 331 25.72 -17.31 -1.88
C ARG A 331 26.90 -17.76 -1.01
N GLU A 332 27.59 -16.82 -0.37
CA GLU A 332 28.68 -17.12 0.57
C GLU A 332 28.17 -17.90 1.77
N GLU A 333 27.06 -17.48 2.39
CA GLU A 333 26.43 -18.22 3.49
C GLU A 333 26.00 -19.63 3.06
N LEU A 334 25.30 -19.74 1.94
CA LEU A 334 24.83 -21.02 1.40
C LEU A 334 25.97 -22.00 1.14
N ALA A 335 27.20 -21.55 0.88
CA ALA A 335 28.34 -22.43 0.69
C ALA A 335 28.64 -23.28 1.92
N THR A 336 28.31 -22.81 3.14
CA THR A 336 28.62 -23.45 4.41
C THR A 336 27.40 -24.00 5.16
N VAL A 337 26.18 -23.68 4.73
CA VAL A 337 24.95 -24.15 5.37
C VAL A 337 24.76 -25.65 5.11
N ASP A 338 24.58 -26.41 6.20
CA ASP A 338 24.22 -27.81 6.19
C ASP A 338 22.93 -28.00 7.02
N ALA A 339 21.82 -28.31 6.33
CA ALA A 339 20.51 -28.50 6.92
C ALA A 339 19.68 -29.47 6.06
N ASP A 340 18.72 -30.16 6.69
CA ASP A 340 17.80 -31.07 6.02
C ASP A 340 16.69 -30.31 5.31
N VAL A 341 16.30 -29.14 5.87
CA VAL A 341 15.24 -28.27 5.38
C VAL A 341 15.76 -26.84 5.20
N TYR A 342 15.43 -26.24 4.08
CA TYR A 342 15.62 -24.81 3.80
C TYR A 342 14.25 -24.14 3.84
N LEU A 343 13.95 -23.44 4.94
CA LEU A 343 12.74 -22.64 5.10
C LEU A 343 12.98 -21.24 4.54
N VAL A 344 12.25 -20.82 3.53
CA VAL A 344 12.51 -19.58 2.81
C VAL A 344 11.25 -18.75 2.56
N GLU A 345 11.30 -17.45 2.85
CA GLU A 345 10.29 -16.50 2.34
C GLU A 345 10.33 -16.48 0.81
N LEU A 346 9.17 -16.53 0.14
CA LEU A 346 9.11 -16.45 -1.32
C LEU A 346 9.32 -15.00 -1.81
N LYS A 347 10.52 -14.48 -1.60
CA LYS A 347 10.93 -13.11 -1.95
C LYS A 347 12.35 -13.08 -2.50
N ALA A 348 12.66 -12.02 -3.25
CA ALA A 348 14.02 -11.73 -3.71
C ALA A 348 14.73 -12.95 -4.34
N ALA A 349 15.78 -13.48 -3.73
CA ALA A 349 16.61 -14.58 -4.21
C ALA A 349 16.14 -15.97 -3.71
N ALA A 350 14.87 -16.11 -3.30
CA ALA A 350 14.35 -17.35 -2.72
C ALA A 350 14.46 -18.55 -3.68
N ILE A 351 14.09 -18.38 -4.93
CA ILE A 351 14.00 -19.46 -5.91
C ILE A 351 15.31 -19.64 -6.66
N ASP A 352 15.83 -18.62 -7.28
CA ASP A 352 17.01 -18.68 -8.15
C ASP A 352 18.35 -18.79 -7.39
N VAL A 353 18.36 -18.68 -6.06
CA VAL A 353 19.54 -18.87 -5.24
C VAL A 353 19.32 -19.93 -4.17
N VAL A 354 18.31 -19.74 -3.26
CA VAL A 354 18.09 -20.67 -2.15
C VAL A 354 17.54 -22.00 -2.61
N ALA A 355 16.47 -22.01 -3.43
CA ALA A 355 15.87 -23.25 -3.91
C ALA A 355 16.86 -24.06 -4.78
N GLU A 356 17.62 -23.38 -5.65
CA GLU A 356 18.66 -24.05 -6.44
C GLU A 356 19.76 -24.66 -5.56
N ALA A 357 20.17 -23.95 -4.49
CA ALA A 357 21.16 -24.47 -3.54
C ALA A 357 20.61 -25.66 -2.72
N ALA A 358 19.36 -25.62 -2.29
CA ALA A 358 18.70 -26.73 -1.58
C ALA A 358 18.63 -27.97 -2.46
N LEU A 359 18.14 -27.82 -3.70
CA LEU A 359 18.06 -28.93 -4.67
C LEU A 359 19.44 -29.55 -4.97
N ALA A 360 20.47 -28.72 -5.14
CA ALA A 360 21.83 -29.21 -5.40
C ALA A 360 22.41 -30.04 -4.24
N ARG A 361 21.91 -29.84 -3.01
CA ARG A 361 22.32 -30.58 -1.80
C ARG A 361 21.38 -31.74 -1.42
N GLY A 362 20.27 -31.88 -2.12
CA GLY A 362 19.24 -32.84 -1.76
C GLY A 362 18.46 -32.46 -0.49
N ALA A 363 18.52 -31.19 -0.07
CA ALA A 363 17.72 -30.66 1.02
C ALA A 363 16.30 -30.35 0.55
N GLU A 364 15.34 -30.47 1.46
CA GLU A 364 13.95 -30.09 1.19
C GLU A 364 13.79 -28.57 1.25
N LEU A 365 13.09 -28.00 0.29
CA LEU A 365 12.69 -26.59 0.33
C LEU A 365 11.25 -26.48 0.83
N VAL A 366 11.07 -25.73 1.93
CA VAL A 366 9.77 -25.37 2.48
C VAL A 366 9.58 -23.86 2.33
N LEU A 367 8.48 -23.45 1.72
CA LEU A 367 8.13 -22.04 1.64
C LEU A 367 7.63 -21.55 3.01
N ALA A 368 8.00 -20.35 3.37
CA ALA A 368 7.51 -19.65 4.54
C ALA A 368 6.56 -18.53 4.15
N ARG A 369 5.48 -18.40 4.88
CA ARG A 369 4.57 -17.25 4.81
C ARG A 369 4.78 -16.35 6.03
N ASN A 370 4.52 -15.07 5.88
CA ASN A 370 4.34 -14.15 6.99
C ASN A 370 2.84 -14.20 7.38
N ALA A 371 2.50 -15.06 8.31
CA ALA A 371 1.14 -15.15 8.83
C ALA A 371 0.79 -13.87 9.60
N VAL A 372 -0.41 -13.39 9.38
CA VAL A 372 -0.95 -12.22 10.08
C VAL A 372 -1.73 -12.70 11.30
N VAL A 373 -1.25 -12.34 12.49
CA VAL A 373 -1.89 -12.71 13.77
C VAL A 373 -2.53 -11.46 14.36
N SER A 374 -3.84 -11.47 14.50
CA SER A 374 -4.62 -10.37 15.05
C SER A 374 -5.94 -10.89 15.60
N ASP A 375 -6.41 -10.33 16.70
CA ASP A 375 -7.67 -10.74 17.33
C ASP A 375 -8.90 -10.11 16.64
N GLU A 376 -8.72 -8.99 15.92
CA GLU A 376 -9.83 -8.18 15.39
C GLU A 376 -9.84 -8.09 13.86
N LEU A 377 -8.74 -8.40 13.18
CA LEU A 377 -8.60 -8.14 11.73
C LEU A 377 -9.62 -8.92 10.91
N ASP A 378 -9.84 -10.19 11.21
CA ASP A 378 -10.75 -11.05 10.44
C ASP A 378 -12.18 -10.50 10.47
N GLU A 379 -12.66 -10.09 11.65
CA GLU A 379 -14.00 -9.51 11.82
C GLU A 379 -14.14 -8.20 11.01
N ARG A 380 -13.16 -7.30 11.11
CA ARG A 380 -13.16 -6.02 10.38
C ARG A 380 -13.12 -6.20 8.87
N VAL A 381 -12.32 -7.16 8.38
CA VAL A 381 -12.26 -7.47 6.95
C VAL A 381 -13.59 -8.02 6.44
N LEU A 382 -14.23 -8.91 7.21
CA LEU A 382 -15.53 -9.45 6.86
C LEU A 382 -16.64 -8.36 6.87
N GLU A 383 -16.59 -7.40 7.80
CA GLU A 383 -17.48 -6.24 7.81
C GLU A 383 -17.32 -5.40 6.53
N LEU A 384 -16.08 -5.02 6.19
CA LEU A 384 -15.79 -4.25 4.98
C LEU A 384 -16.26 -4.96 3.70
N ALA A 385 -16.05 -6.27 3.61
CA ALA A 385 -16.46 -7.05 2.46
C ALA A 385 -18.00 -7.16 2.31
N ARG A 386 -18.77 -6.95 3.37
CA ARG A 386 -20.24 -6.91 3.33
C ARG A 386 -20.75 -5.54 2.91
N THR A 387 -20.21 -4.48 3.47
CA THR A 387 -20.64 -3.10 3.18
C THR A 387 -20.33 -2.66 1.75
N GLY A 388 -19.22 -3.10 1.16
CA GLY A 388 -18.88 -2.84 -0.24
C GLY A 388 -19.74 -3.57 -1.27
N VAL A 389 -20.55 -4.55 -0.85
CA VAL A 389 -21.47 -5.30 -1.75
C VAL A 389 -22.88 -4.71 -1.74
N GLU A 390 -23.24 -3.93 -0.71
CA GLU A 390 -24.59 -3.33 -0.56
C GLU A 390 -24.66 -1.88 -1.06
N ALA A 391 -23.55 -1.28 -1.46
CA ALA A 391 -23.46 0.08 -2.01
C ALA A 391 -23.42 0.08 -3.54
#